data_5a935cb3f63b0c5a6fae83868f90a81e
#
_entry.id   5a935cb3f63b0c5a6fae83868f90a81e
#
_cell.length_a   1.000
_cell.length_b   1.000
_cell.length_c   1.000
_cell.angle_alpha   90.00
_cell.angle_beta   90.00
_cell.angle_gamma   90.00
#
_symmetry.space_group_name_H-M   'P 1'
#
loop_
_entity.id
_entity.type
_entity.pdbx_description
1 polymer ?
#
loop_
_entity_poly.entity_id
_entity_poly.type
_entity_poly.pdbx_seq_one_letter_code
_entity_poly.pdbx_strand_id
1 'polypeptide(L)' 'MDFATVMTAFNPADAQLTRSRLEAAGFHPFVLYENSALGCDGYALAVGGILVQVPETEAADAKEFLAAP' A
#
# COMPACT_ATOMS: atom_id res chain seq x y z
N MET A 1 4.96 -8.06 -14.50
CA MET A 1 5.51 -8.11 -13.14
C MET A 1 4.38 -8.01 -12.14
N ASP A 2 4.37 -8.90 -11.19
CA ASP A 2 3.26 -8.95 -10.25
C ASP A 2 3.57 -8.21 -8.97
N PHE A 3 2.55 -7.53 -8.46
CA PHE A 3 2.63 -6.83 -7.20
C PHE A 3 1.73 -7.49 -6.19
N ALA A 4 2.14 -7.45 -4.92
CA ALA A 4 1.36 -8.02 -3.84
C ALA A 4 1.05 -6.92 -2.83
N THR A 5 -0.17 -6.94 -2.32
CA THR A 5 -0.58 -5.98 -1.31
C THR A 5 0.00 -6.36 0.04
N VAL A 6 0.74 -5.46 0.65
CA VAL A 6 1.33 -5.72 1.96
C VAL A 6 0.63 -4.93 3.06
N MET A 7 -0.17 -3.95 2.70
CA MET A 7 -0.92 -3.17 3.67
C MET A 7 -2.07 -2.47 2.99
N THR A 8 -3.16 -2.31 3.72
CA THR A 8 -4.31 -1.52 3.26
C THR A 8 -4.45 -0.35 4.22
N ALA A 9 -4.46 0.85 3.69
CA ALA A 9 -4.65 2.05 4.47
C ALA A 9 -6.02 2.63 4.17
N PHE A 10 -6.57 3.35 5.13
CA PHE A 10 -7.88 3.95 4.96
C PHE A 10 -7.83 5.47 4.92
N ASN A 11 -6.64 6.00 4.90
CA ASN A 11 -6.47 7.43 4.65
C ASN A 11 -5.11 7.66 3.97
N PRO A 12 -4.99 8.76 3.22
CA PRO A 12 -3.76 9.01 2.47
C PRO A 12 -2.51 9.17 3.33
N ALA A 13 -2.67 9.70 4.54
CA ALA A 13 -1.51 9.92 5.40
C ALA A 13 -0.88 8.59 5.80
N ASP A 14 -1.69 7.60 6.14
CA ASP A 14 -1.18 6.29 6.50
C ASP A 14 -0.51 5.62 5.31
N ALA A 15 -1.11 5.76 4.13
CA ALA A 15 -0.53 5.16 2.94
C ALA A 15 0.83 5.77 2.63
N GLN A 16 0.93 7.08 2.74
CA GLN A 16 2.20 7.76 2.46
C GLN A 16 3.26 7.41 3.48
N LEU A 17 2.88 7.30 4.74
CA LEU A 17 3.82 6.93 5.78
C LEU A 17 4.38 5.53 5.52
N THR A 18 3.50 4.59 5.22
CA THR A 18 3.93 3.23 4.95
C THR A 18 4.83 3.18 3.72
N ARG A 19 4.45 3.90 2.67
CA ARG A 19 5.27 3.93 1.47
C ARG A 19 6.66 4.48 1.77
N SER A 20 6.71 5.56 2.53
CA SER A 20 8.01 6.16 2.86
C SER A 20 8.88 5.21 3.65
N ARG A 21 8.28 4.48 4.58
CA ARG A 21 9.03 3.52 5.39
C ARG A 21 9.60 2.41 4.51
N LEU A 22 8.79 1.92 3.59
CA LEU A 22 9.25 0.86 2.70
C LEU A 22 10.36 1.34 1.77
N GLU A 23 10.22 2.55 1.25
CA GLU A 23 11.26 3.11 0.39
C GLU A 23 12.58 3.26 1.16
N ALA A 24 12.49 3.73 2.38
CA ALA A 24 13.68 3.92 3.21
C ALA A 24 14.38 2.59 3.49
N ALA A 25 13.63 1.51 3.50
CA ALA A 25 14.18 0.19 3.75
C ALA A 25 14.69 -0.50 2.48
N GLY A 26 14.54 0.15 1.33
CA GLY A 26 15.04 -0.41 0.09
C GLY A 26 14.02 -1.15 -0.75
N PHE A 27 12.77 -1.15 -0.32
CA PHE A 27 11.71 -1.78 -1.11
C PHE A 27 11.20 -0.84 -2.18
N HIS A 28 10.37 -1.37 -3.06
CA HIS A 28 9.82 -0.61 -4.18
C HIS A 28 8.32 -0.54 -4.06
N PRO A 29 7.78 0.25 -3.12
CA PRO A 29 6.34 0.28 -2.87
C PRO A 29 5.59 1.02 -3.96
N PHE A 30 4.36 0.60 -4.16
CA PHE A 30 3.46 1.19 -5.12
C PHE A 30 2.11 1.38 -4.45
N VAL A 31 1.55 2.57 -4.53
CA VAL A 31 0.28 2.89 -3.88
C VAL A 31 -0.82 2.89 -4.92
N LEU A 32 -1.89 2.15 -4.63
CA LEU A 32 -2.99 1.99 -5.54
C LEU A 32 -4.28 2.39 -4.84
N TYR A 33 -5.01 3.32 -5.45
CA TYR A 33 -6.30 3.74 -4.93
C TYR A 33 -7.36 2.85 -5.55
N GLU A 34 -7.79 1.87 -4.81
CA GLU A 34 -8.58 0.77 -5.33
C GLU A 34 -9.80 1.21 -6.12
N ASN A 35 -10.47 2.23 -5.68
CA ASN A 35 -11.69 2.64 -6.31
C ASN A 35 -11.60 3.92 -7.11
N SER A 36 -10.40 4.36 -7.38
CA SER A 36 -10.23 5.61 -8.12
C SER A 36 -10.86 5.53 -9.51
N ALA A 37 -10.85 4.36 -10.09
CA ALA A 37 -11.40 4.19 -11.43
C ALA A 37 -12.90 4.42 -11.48
N LEU A 38 -13.55 4.30 -10.36
CA LEU A 38 -14.99 4.54 -10.30
C LEU A 38 -15.33 6.00 -10.16
N GLY A 39 -14.38 6.80 -9.84
CA GLY A 39 -14.61 8.21 -9.64
C GLY A 39 -15.54 8.48 -8.48
N CYS A 40 -15.60 7.57 -7.57
CA CYS A 40 -16.59 7.64 -6.52
C CYS A 40 -16.15 8.40 -5.32
N ASP A 41 -15.11 9.07 -5.37
CA ASP A 41 -14.86 9.94 -4.26
C ASP A 41 -14.66 9.22 -2.92
N GLY A 42 -14.96 9.90 -1.85
CA GLY A 42 -14.68 9.44 -0.52
C GLY A 42 -15.42 8.17 -0.12
N TYR A 43 -16.57 7.96 -0.67
CA TYR A 43 -17.32 6.78 -0.33
C TYR A 43 -16.59 5.52 -0.77
N ALA A 44 -16.15 5.52 -2.01
CA ALA A 44 -15.42 4.37 -2.52
C ALA A 44 -14.13 4.15 -1.74
N LEU A 45 -13.46 5.21 -1.38
CA LEU A 45 -12.26 5.11 -0.61
C LEU A 45 -12.51 4.52 0.77
N ALA A 46 -13.62 4.93 1.38
CA ALA A 46 -13.96 4.42 2.69
C ALA A 46 -14.24 2.93 2.66
N VAL A 47 -14.72 2.43 1.54
CA VAL A 47 -15.04 1.01 1.42
C VAL A 47 -13.82 0.21 0.95
N GLY A 48 -13.13 0.70 -0.06
CA GLY A 48 -12.07 -0.07 -0.69
C GLY A 48 -10.68 0.13 -0.11
N GLY A 49 -10.44 1.32 0.41
CA GLY A 49 -9.13 1.60 0.98
C GLY A 49 -8.07 1.90 -0.06
N ILE A 50 -6.87 2.10 0.43
CA ILE A 50 -5.69 2.38 -0.38
C ILE A 50 -4.74 1.22 -0.21
N LEU A 51 -4.36 0.61 -1.31
CA LEU A 51 -3.48 -0.55 -1.27
C LEU A 51 -2.03 -0.12 -1.39
N VAL A 52 -1.20 -0.59 -0.47
CA VAL A 52 0.24 -0.41 -0.58
C VAL A 52 0.81 -1.74 -1.01
N GLN A 53 1.44 -1.76 -2.17
CA GLN A 53 1.93 -2.98 -2.78
C GLN A 53 3.41 -2.90 -3.05
N VAL A 54 4.04 -4.06 -3.13
CA VAL A 54 5.44 -4.19 -3.54
C VAL A 54 5.52 -5.31 -4.55
N PRO A 55 6.62 -5.39 -5.32
CA PRO A 55 6.79 -6.55 -6.21
C PRO A 55 6.70 -7.84 -5.41
N GLU A 56 6.12 -8.84 -6.04
CA GLU A 56 5.90 -10.11 -5.36
C GLU A 56 7.15 -10.67 -4.72
N THR A 57 8.28 -10.46 -5.36
CA THR A 57 9.56 -10.95 -4.84
C THR A 57 9.96 -10.28 -3.53
N GLU A 58 9.38 -9.13 -3.24
CA GLU A 58 9.67 -8.40 -2.01
C GLU A 58 8.58 -8.55 -0.97
N ALA A 59 7.47 -9.18 -1.33
CA ALA A 59 6.29 -9.17 -0.49
C ALA A 59 6.52 -9.77 0.90
N ALA A 60 7.17 -10.91 0.96
CA ALA A 60 7.40 -11.56 2.24
C ALA A 60 8.25 -10.69 3.16
N ASP A 61 9.33 -10.15 2.61
CA ASP A 61 10.21 -9.30 3.39
C ASP A 61 9.54 -8.01 3.81
N ALA A 62 8.75 -7.43 2.91
CA ALA A 62 8.06 -6.18 3.23
C ALA A 62 7.02 -6.38 4.32
N LYS A 63 6.29 -7.48 4.27
CA LYS A 63 5.33 -7.78 5.32
C LYS A 63 6.01 -7.96 6.67
N GLU A 64 7.13 -8.64 6.67
CA GLU A 64 7.90 -8.86 7.89
C GLU A 64 8.40 -7.53 8.43
N PHE A 65 8.88 -6.67 7.54
CA PHE A 65 9.36 -5.35 7.93
C PHE A 65 8.25 -4.53 8.57
N LEU A 66 7.06 -4.56 7.98
CA LEU A 66 5.94 -3.79 8.53
C LEU A 66 5.42 -4.35 9.84
N ALA A 67 5.58 -5.65 10.05
CA ALA A 67 5.13 -6.27 11.28
C ALA A 67 6.12 -6.06 12.43
N ALA A 68 7.34 -5.72 12.12
CA ALA A 68 8.36 -5.53 13.14
C ALA A 68 8.08 -4.25 13.94
N PRO A 69 8.34 -4.27 15.23
CA PRO A 69 8.14 -3.07 16.06
C PRO A 69 9.09 -1.96 15.73
#